data_6735955881fe61e0fe916b91e7f85817
#
_entry.id   6735955881fe61e0fe916b91e7f85817
#
_cell.length_a   1.000
_cell.length_b   1.000
_cell.length_c   1.000
_cell.angle_alpha   90.00
_cell.angle_beta   90.00
_cell.angle_gamma   90.00
#
_symmetry.space_group_name_H-M   'P 1'
#
loop_
_entity.id
_entity.type
_entity.pdbx_description
1 polymer ?
#
loop_
_entity_poly.entity_id
_entity_poly.type
_entity_poly.pdbx_seq_one_letter_code
_entity_poly.pdbx_strand_id
1 'polypeptide(L)'
;YIGSPAIGTSEPFFENWDQGGLGLHGTLSVAMDGTVLMFGRGGGKDIHEIFLRRSEDGGATWSERQQIGKSIEMDWKSLGIGPYDGKGWGNDKHFAYATLGTSVVDENTGEIMVFMTSLHPVPFMYKSRDHGKTWKLEKIFLHKDSRGFLPSPNPAHGPGITIKHGPHKGRLLAASHVMPDYRKQGGDQNSYSNAVYSDDHGKTWHSSEPFPLNGTGECGLVELNDGTIYINTRTSARKGNRWIAYSDDSGETWRDLHEDDELFDGPPDIYGCKAGLLRLDRDDCDVLLFSSPDPSLPEKQNRANVNVWASFDGGKTWPVNRLIKEGPGN
;
A
#
# COMPACT_ATOMS: atom_id res chain seq x y z
N TYR A 1 -5.48 -21.15 -23.32
CA TYR A 1 -6.55 -20.33 -23.89
C TYR A 1 -7.20 -19.55 -22.76
N ILE A 2 -6.78 -18.33 -22.54
CA ILE A 2 -7.51 -17.43 -21.63
C ILE A 2 -8.62 -16.85 -22.51
N GLY A 3 -9.84 -17.36 -22.35
CA GLY A 3 -11.02 -16.77 -22.98
C GLY A 3 -11.08 -15.28 -22.63
N SER A 4 -11.53 -14.44 -23.54
CA SER A 4 -11.77 -13.04 -23.26
C SER A 4 -12.61 -12.96 -21.98
N PRO A 5 -12.12 -12.38 -20.88
CA PRO A 5 -12.96 -12.19 -19.73
C PRO A 5 -14.12 -11.31 -20.16
N ALA A 6 -15.35 -11.73 -19.86
CA ALA A 6 -16.47 -10.81 -19.94
C ALA A 6 -16.07 -9.58 -19.11
N ILE A 7 -16.03 -8.41 -19.74
CA ILE A 7 -15.86 -7.15 -19.01
C ILE A 7 -17.10 -7.04 -18.14
N GLY A 8 -16.97 -7.45 -16.89
CA GLY A 8 -18.05 -7.35 -15.91
C GLY A 8 -18.37 -5.88 -15.71
N THR A 9 -19.62 -5.56 -15.50
CA THR A 9 -20.04 -4.23 -15.05
C THR A 9 -19.34 -3.96 -13.72
N SER A 10 -18.50 -2.93 -13.66
CA SER A 10 -17.86 -2.53 -12.41
C SER A 10 -18.91 -1.81 -11.55
N GLU A 11 -19.49 -2.50 -10.60
CA GLU A 11 -20.30 -1.85 -9.59
C GLU A 11 -19.40 -1.26 -8.48
N PRO A 12 -19.78 -0.12 -7.89
CA PRO A 12 -19.02 0.44 -6.77
C PRO A 12 -18.97 -0.58 -5.63
N PHE A 13 -17.79 -1.00 -5.24
CA PHE A 13 -17.59 -2.00 -4.18
C PHE A 13 -18.15 -1.55 -2.82
N PHE A 14 -18.11 -0.22 -2.58
CA PHE A 14 -18.77 0.44 -1.45
C PHE A 14 -19.69 1.54 -2.00
N GLU A 15 -20.99 1.39 -1.85
CA GLU A 15 -21.94 2.45 -2.17
C GLU A 15 -21.68 3.67 -1.28
N ASN A 16 -21.79 4.88 -1.85
CA ASN A 16 -21.62 6.17 -1.17
C ASN A 16 -20.21 6.58 -0.75
N TRP A 17 -19.18 6.20 -1.51
CA TRP A 17 -17.87 6.83 -1.38
C TRP A 17 -17.89 8.36 -1.54
N ASP A 18 -18.88 8.87 -2.23
CA ASP A 18 -19.01 10.28 -2.62
C ASP A 18 -19.42 11.23 -1.49
N GLN A 19 -19.85 10.74 -0.36
CA GLN A 19 -20.33 11.59 0.71
C GLN A 19 -19.25 12.10 1.68
N GLY A 20 -17.97 11.93 1.38
CA GLY A 20 -16.90 12.38 2.27
C GLY A 20 -15.51 12.58 1.69
N GLY A 21 -15.34 12.49 0.39
CA GLY A 21 -14.18 13.06 -0.31
C GLY A 21 -12.80 12.42 -0.11
N LEU A 22 -12.65 11.20 0.45
CA LEU A 22 -11.35 10.54 0.62
C LEU A 22 -11.39 9.02 0.38
N GLY A 23 -12.21 8.55 -0.54
CA GLY A 23 -12.47 7.15 -0.85
C GLY A 23 -11.33 6.34 -1.50
N LEU A 24 -10.11 6.84 -1.60
CA LEU A 24 -9.06 6.31 -2.47
C LEU A 24 -8.09 5.31 -1.82
N HIS A 25 -8.27 4.92 -0.57
CA HIS A 25 -7.30 4.12 0.16
C HIS A 25 -7.91 2.82 0.67
N GLY A 26 -8.06 1.84 -0.21
CA GLY A 26 -8.39 0.47 0.15
C GLY A 26 -7.14 -0.40 0.23
N THR A 27 -7.22 -1.49 0.98
CA THR A 27 -6.24 -2.57 0.97
C THR A 27 -6.97 -3.91 0.94
N LEU A 28 -6.35 -4.93 0.36
CA LEU A 28 -6.93 -6.25 0.23
C LEU A 28 -5.96 -7.29 0.80
N SER A 29 -6.48 -8.26 1.52
CA SER A 29 -5.71 -9.40 2.00
C SER A 29 -6.51 -10.69 1.84
N VAL A 30 -5.81 -11.81 1.85
CA VAL A 30 -6.43 -13.15 1.90
C VAL A 30 -6.03 -13.80 3.22
N ALA A 31 -7.01 -14.16 4.02
CA ALA A 31 -6.82 -14.89 5.27
C ALA A 31 -6.37 -16.33 5.01
N MET A 32 -5.80 -17.00 6.02
CA MET A 32 -5.30 -18.37 5.89
C MET A 32 -6.36 -19.42 5.57
N ASP A 33 -7.65 -19.12 5.79
CA ASP A 33 -8.77 -19.97 5.38
C ASP A 33 -9.27 -19.70 3.96
N GLY A 34 -8.60 -18.80 3.23
CA GLY A 34 -8.98 -18.38 1.87
C GLY A 34 -10.00 -17.24 1.81
N THR A 35 -10.48 -16.74 2.95
CA THR A 35 -11.39 -15.60 2.98
C THR A 35 -10.69 -14.34 2.42
N VAL A 36 -11.25 -13.73 1.40
CA VAL A 36 -10.79 -12.45 0.86
C VAL A 36 -11.36 -11.32 1.70
N LEU A 37 -10.48 -10.41 2.12
CA LEU A 37 -10.79 -9.29 2.99
C LEU A 37 -10.53 -7.98 2.25
N MET A 38 -11.57 -7.20 2.00
CA MET A 38 -11.45 -5.88 1.39
C MET A 38 -11.73 -4.81 2.43
N PHE A 39 -10.69 -4.04 2.75
CA PHE A 39 -10.75 -2.95 3.69
C PHE A 39 -10.97 -1.63 2.96
N GLY A 40 -11.74 -0.77 3.57
CA GLY A 40 -11.99 0.58 3.09
C GLY A 40 -12.26 1.53 4.24
N ARG A 41 -12.28 2.81 3.92
CA ARG A 41 -12.66 3.84 4.87
C ARG A 41 -13.89 4.60 4.35
N GLY A 42 -14.71 5.06 5.26
CA GLY A 42 -15.88 5.90 4.97
C GLY A 42 -16.16 6.82 6.14
N GLY A 43 -17.21 7.60 6.07
CA GLY A 43 -17.61 8.49 7.15
C GLY A 43 -17.49 9.97 6.80
N GLY A 44 -17.88 10.84 7.73
CA GLY A 44 -17.95 12.28 7.55
C GLY A 44 -16.59 12.99 7.50
N LYS A 45 -16.62 14.30 7.46
CA LYS A 45 -15.44 15.17 7.27
C LYS A 45 -14.35 15.03 8.35
N ASP A 46 -14.68 14.58 9.54
CA ASP A 46 -13.81 14.65 10.71
C ASP A 46 -13.49 13.29 11.34
N ILE A 47 -14.30 12.25 11.10
CA ILE A 47 -14.08 10.89 11.63
C ILE A 47 -14.28 9.89 10.50
N HIS A 48 -13.24 9.15 10.20
CA HIS A 48 -13.30 8.08 9.23
C HIS A 48 -13.57 6.75 9.94
N GLU A 49 -14.56 6.04 9.46
CA GLU A 49 -14.82 4.68 9.87
C GLU A 49 -14.01 3.73 8.99
N ILE A 50 -13.48 2.65 9.59
CA ILE A 50 -12.78 1.59 8.89
C ILE A 50 -13.74 0.45 8.70
N PHE A 51 -13.94 0.07 7.45
CA PHE A 51 -14.89 -0.97 7.06
C PHE A 51 -14.18 -2.14 6.43
N LEU A 52 -14.82 -3.28 6.55
CA LEU A 52 -14.47 -4.54 5.93
C LEU A 52 -15.66 -5.14 5.20
N ARG A 53 -15.43 -5.71 4.04
CA ARG A 53 -16.28 -6.74 3.43
C ARG A 53 -15.46 -8.01 3.26
N ARG A 54 -16.12 -9.14 3.46
CA ARG A 54 -15.51 -10.46 3.39
C ARG A 54 -16.12 -11.27 2.25
N SER A 55 -15.30 -12.03 1.55
CA SER A 55 -15.74 -13.00 0.56
C SER A 55 -15.15 -14.37 0.90
N GLU A 56 -15.99 -15.39 0.97
CA GLU A 56 -15.60 -16.78 1.26
C GLU A 56 -15.58 -17.63 -0.02
N ASP A 57 -15.81 -17.01 -1.18
CA ASP A 57 -15.92 -17.68 -2.49
C ASP A 57 -14.99 -17.05 -3.56
N GLY A 58 -13.84 -16.52 -3.11
CA GLY A 58 -12.83 -15.96 -4.00
C GLY A 58 -13.22 -14.62 -4.65
N GLY A 59 -14.15 -13.87 -4.05
CA GLY A 59 -14.57 -12.57 -4.54
C GLY A 59 -15.84 -12.60 -5.39
N ALA A 60 -16.49 -13.76 -5.54
CA ALA A 60 -17.74 -13.88 -6.31
C ALA A 60 -18.93 -13.22 -5.59
N THR A 61 -19.00 -13.41 -4.28
CA THR A 61 -19.99 -12.73 -3.41
C THR A 61 -19.31 -12.08 -2.20
N TRP A 62 -19.95 -11.07 -1.63
CA TRP A 62 -19.37 -10.28 -0.55
C TRP A 62 -20.39 -10.08 0.58
N SER A 63 -19.90 -10.17 1.81
CA SER A 63 -20.69 -9.87 3.00
C SER A 63 -21.21 -8.45 3.02
N GLU A 64 -22.19 -8.18 3.87
CA GLU A 64 -22.52 -6.82 4.27
C GLU A 64 -21.29 -6.09 4.84
N ARG A 65 -21.31 -4.77 4.76
CA ARG A 65 -20.24 -3.91 5.29
C ARG A 65 -20.19 -4.00 6.81
N GLN A 66 -19.05 -4.44 7.33
CA GLN A 66 -18.77 -4.49 8.76
C GLN A 66 -17.87 -3.32 9.15
N GLN A 67 -18.26 -2.53 10.13
CA GLN A 67 -17.37 -1.56 10.74
C GLN A 67 -16.43 -2.29 11.70
N ILE A 68 -15.12 -2.22 11.45
CA ILE A 68 -14.07 -2.84 12.29
C ILE A 68 -13.42 -1.85 13.25
N GLY A 69 -13.54 -0.57 12.96
CA GLY A 69 -12.96 0.47 13.79
C GLY A 69 -13.32 1.87 13.34
N LYS A 70 -12.70 2.83 14.02
CA LYS A 70 -12.80 4.27 13.71
C LYS A 70 -11.43 4.88 13.70
N SER A 71 -11.31 6.02 13.03
CA SER A 71 -10.14 6.91 13.16
C SER A 71 -9.92 7.25 14.61
N ILE A 72 -8.64 7.36 14.99
CA ILE A 72 -8.22 7.71 16.33
C ILE A 72 -7.69 9.13 16.30
N GLU A 73 -8.18 9.99 17.18
CA GLU A 73 -7.55 11.28 17.43
C GLU A 73 -6.17 11.06 18.05
N MET A 74 -5.15 11.69 17.48
CA MET A 74 -3.77 11.47 17.86
C MET A 74 -3.23 12.66 18.65
N ASP A 75 -2.70 12.39 19.82
CA ASP A 75 -1.87 13.35 20.55
C ASP A 75 -0.43 13.34 20.00
N TRP A 76 -0.23 14.02 18.90
CA TRP A 76 1.06 14.10 18.22
C TRP A 76 2.18 14.63 19.10
N LYS A 77 1.86 15.52 20.06
CA LYS A 77 2.82 16.07 21.00
C LYS A 77 3.39 14.98 21.91
N SER A 78 2.54 14.10 22.42
CA SER A 78 2.98 12.98 23.28
C SER A 78 3.84 11.97 22.50
N LEU A 79 3.70 11.91 21.19
CA LEU A 79 4.50 11.06 20.30
C LEU A 79 5.82 11.74 19.86
N GLY A 80 6.11 12.95 20.35
CA GLY A 80 7.31 13.70 19.95
C GLY A 80 7.25 14.26 18.54
N ILE A 81 6.08 14.29 17.93
CA ILE A 81 5.84 14.87 16.62
C ILE A 81 5.43 16.32 16.83
N GLY A 82 6.14 17.25 16.22
CA GLY A 82 5.92 18.69 16.38
C GLY A 82 4.49 19.13 16.10
N PRO A 83 4.09 20.30 16.61
CA PRO A 83 2.71 20.76 16.51
C PRO A 83 2.29 20.85 15.05
N TYR A 84 1.10 20.40 14.78
CA TYR A 84 0.41 20.63 13.53
C TYR A 84 0.13 22.15 13.39
N ASP A 85 0.71 22.80 12.39
CA ASP A 85 0.61 24.27 12.22
C ASP A 85 -0.59 24.71 11.36
N GLY A 86 -1.43 23.75 10.99
CA GLY A 86 -2.63 24.02 10.21
C GLY A 86 -2.40 24.38 8.74
N LYS A 87 -1.18 24.31 8.23
CA LYS A 87 -0.82 24.70 6.86
C LYS A 87 -0.44 23.47 6.04
N GLY A 88 -1.37 22.85 5.37
CA GLY A 88 -1.13 21.70 4.53
C GLY A 88 -2.29 21.39 3.59
N TRP A 89 -2.16 20.35 2.79
CA TRP A 89 -3.23 19.86 1.94
C TRP A 89 -4.39 19.33 2.79
N GLY A 90 -5.53 19.99 2.75
CA GLY A 90 -6.74 19.63 3.47
C GLY A 90 -6.96 20.41 4.78
N ASN A 91 -8.16 20.32 5.30
CA ASN A 91 -8.53 20.92 6.57
C ASN A 91 -7.73 20.30 7.71
N ASP A 92 -7.27 21.12 8.64
CA ASP A 92 -6.44 20.81 9.79
C ASP A 92 -6.86 19.57 10.58
N LYS A 93 -8.15 19.28 10.58
CA LYS A 93 -8.73 18.16 11.30
C LYS A 93 -8.45 16.78 10.69
N HIS A 94 -8.24 16.66 9.37
CA HIS A 94 -7.99 15.37 8.73
C HIS A 94 -6.68 14.71 9.17
N PHE A 95 -5.71 15.51 9.56
CA PHE A 95 -4.41 15.02 10.00
C PHE A 95 -4.32 14.80 11.50
N ALA A 96 -5.32 15.23 12.26
CA ALA A 96 -5.44 14.91 13.68
C ALA A 96 -5.78 13.42 13.90
N TYR A 97 -6.32 12.75 12.87
CA TYR A 97 -6.82 11.39 12.98
C TYR A 97 -5.98 10.39 12.21
N ALA A 98 -5.69 9.27 12.85
CA ALA A 98 -5.19 8.08 12.18
C ALA A 98 -6.34 7.31 11.52
N THR A 99 -6.09 6.77 10.34
CA THR A 99 -7.06 6.04 9.54
C THR A 99 -6.47 4.72 9.01
N LEU A 100 -7.10 4.11 8.03
CA LEU A 100 -6.70 2.85 7.43
C LEU A 100 -5.31 2.95 6.78
N GLY A 101 -4.39 2.07 7.18
CA GLY A 101 -3.10 1.80 6.58
C GLY A 101 -3.10 0.52 5.74
N THR A 102 -1.91 -0.02 5.47
CA THR A 102 -1.77 -1.30 4.78
C THR A 102 -2.14 -2.47 5.68
N SER A 103 -2.53 -3.59 5.08
CA SER A 103 -2.81 -4.86 5.77
C SER A 103 -1.64 -5.82 5.62
N VAL A 104 -1.48 -6.72 6.59
CA VAL A 104 -0.52 -7.83 6.60
C VAL A 104 -1.20 -9.06 7.16
N VAL A 105 -0.98 -10.21 6.56
CA VAL A 105 -1.35 -11.51 7.14
C VAL A 105 -0.08 -12.20 7.61
N ASP A 106 -0.02 -12.54 8.87
CA ASP A 106 1.03 -13.39 9.41
C ASP A 106 0.69 -14.85 9.08
N GLU A 107 1.31 -15.40 8.06
CA GLU A 107 1.06 -16.78 7.64
C GLU A 107 1.55 -17.82 8.67
N ASN A 108 2.36 -17.43 9.66
CA ASN A 108 2.82 -18.34 10.72
C ASN A 108 1.74 -18.56 11.79
N THR A 109 0.93 -17.54 12.05
CA THR A 109 -0.08 -17.54 13.13
C THR A 109 -1.51 -17.45 12.63
N GLY A 110 -1.72 -16.99 11.40
CA GLY A 110 -3.03 -16.65 10.83
C GLY A 110 -3.57 -15.30 11.30
N GLU A 111 -2.81 -14.53 12.10
CA GLU A 111 -3.24 -13.21 12.54
C GLU A 111 -3.27 -12.24 11.36
N ILE A 112 -4.35 -11.49 11.24
CA ILE A 112 -4.52 -10.43 10.25
C ILE A 112 -4.32 -9.09 10.93
N MET A 113 -3.48 -8.26 10.37
CA MET A 113 -3.10 -6.97 10.91
C MET A 113 -3.38 -5.87 9.90
N VAL A 114 -3.91 -4.75 10.38
CA VAL A 114 -4.15 -3.55 9.57
C VAL A 114 -3.54 -2.36 10.28
N PHE A 115 -2.52 -1.77 9.68
CA PHE A 115 -1.91 -0.56 10.21
C PHE A 115 -2.90 0.59 10.27
N MET A 116 -2.80 1.37 11.33
CA MET A 116 -3.33 2.71 11.34
C MET A 116 -2.29 3.66 10.75
N THR A 117 -2.73 4.58 9.93
CA THR A 117 -1.85 5.54 9.28
C THR A 117 -2.43 6.96 9.31
N SER A 118 -1.55 7.91 9.18
CA SER A 118 -1.83 9.28 8.78
C SER A 118 -0.65 9.77 7.94
N LEU A 119 -0.52 11.05 7.70
CA LEU A 119 0.72 11.62 7.17
C LEU A 119 1.89 11.57 8.18
N HIS A 120 1.59 11.20 9.42
CA HIS A 120 2.55 10.96 10.48
C HIS A 120 2.50 9.49 10.91
N PRO A 121 3.59 8.97 11.48
CA PRO A 121 3.65 7.61 12.01
C PRO A 121 2.59 7.37 13.09
N VAL A 122 1.90 6.25 13.01
CA VAL A 122 0.85 5.88 13.97
C VAL A 122 1.19 4.52 14.60
N PRO A 123 1.46 4.46 15.91
CA PRO A 123 1.87 3.24 16.58
C PRO A 123 0.69 2.35 16.99
N PHE A 124 -0.26 2.13 16.10
CA PHE A 124 -1.43 1.30 16.34
C PHE A 124 -1.80 0.45 15.12
N MET A 125 -2.34 -0.74 15.39
CA MET A 125 -2.91 -1.66 14.40
C MET A 125 -4.24 -2.21 14.89
N TYR A 126 -5.16 -2.46 13.96
CA TYR A 126 -6.25 -3.39 14.19
C TYR A 126 -5.77 -4.80 13.89
N LYS A 127 -6.06 -5.74 14.79
CA LYS A 127 -5.68 -7.14 14.69
C LYS A 127 -6.90 -8.06 14.80
N SER A 128 -6.92 -9.12 13.98
CA SER A 128 -7.91 -10.18 14.01
C SER A 128 -7.24 -11.55 14.08
N ARG A 129 -7.77 -12.44 14.92
CA ARG A 129 -7.31 -13.84 15.11
C ARG A 129 -8.33 -14.88 14.70
N ASP A 130 -9.37 -14.44 13.98
CA ASP A 130 -10.53 -15.26 13.61
C ASP A 130 -10.95 -14.99 12.15
N HIS A 131 -9.96 -14.85 11.25
CA HIS A 131 -10.16 -14.62 9.82
C HIS A 131 -11.00 -13.36 9.50
N GLY A 132 -10.77 -12.30 10.29
CA GLY A 132 -11.42 -11.01 10.06
C GLY A 132 -12.84 -10.88 10.60
N LYS A 133 -13.29 -11.79 11.47
CA LYS A 133 -14.64 -11.73 12.08
C LYS A 133 -14.69 -10.70 13.21
N THR A 134 -13.67 -10.68 14.08
CA THR A 134 -13.56 -9.71 15.17
C THR A 134 -12.21 -9.00 15.15
N TRP A 135 -12.20 -7.77 15.67
CA TRP A 135 -11.04 -6.89 15.58
C TRP A 135 -10.75 -6.19 16.89
N LYS A 136 -9.47 -6.05 17.20
CA LYS A 136 -8.99 -5.34 18.37
C LYS A 136 -7.91 -4.35 17.99
N LEU A 137 -8.03 -3.12 18.48
CA LEU A 137 -6.97 -2.11 18.37
C LEU A 137 -5.86 -2.43 19.35
N GLU A 138 -4.62 -2.53 18.86
CA GLU A 138 -3.45 -2.80 19.66
C GLU A 138 -2.35 -1.76 19.38
N LYS A 139 -1.60 -1.40 20.42
CA LYS A 139 -0.40 -0.56 20.28
C LYS A 139 0.75 -1.43 19.80
N ILE A 140 1.57 -0.87 18.91
CA ILE A 140 2.79 -1.49 18.39
C ILE A 140 3.99 -0.61 18.65
N PHE A 141 5.18 -1.16 18.53
CA PHE A 141 6.43 -0.41 18.58
C PHE A 141 6.96 -0.20 17.17
N LEU A 142 7.19 1.07 16.80
CA LEU A 142 7.82 1.45 15.55
C LEU A 142 9.22 1.97 15.83
N HIS A 143 10.23 1.41 15.17
CA HIS A 143 11.59 1.91 15.21
C HIS A 143 11.86 2.90 14.08
N LYS A 144 12.66 3.90 14.41
CA LYS A 144 13.15 4.89 13.46
C LYS A 144 14.11 4.22 12.47
N ASP A 145 14.15 4.77 11.27
CA ASP A 145 15.15 4.43 10.27
C ASP A 145 16.53 5.04 10.61
N SER A 146 17.53 4.80 9.76
CA SER A 146 18.90 5.31 9.90
C SER A 146 19.00 6.83 9.80
N ARG A 147 18.00 7.51 9.24
CA ARG A 147 17.90 8.98 9.18
C ARG A 147 17.19 9.57 10.42
N GLY A 148 16.70 8.73 11.33
CA GLY A 148 16.03 9.14 12.57
C GLY A 148 14.55 9.42 12.45
N PHE A 149 13.89 9.03 11.36
CA PHE A 149 12.47 9.20 11.14
C PHE A 149 11.69 7.91 11.38
N LEU A 150 10.45 8.05 11.84
CA LEU A 150 9.52 6.94 11.95
C LEU A 150 8.81 6.69 10.62
N PRO A 151 8.59 5.42 10.24
CA PRO A 151 7.89 5.05 9.02
C PRO A 151 6.37 5.24 9.15
N SER A 152 5.70 5.43 8.01
CA SER A 152 4.25 5.46 7.90
C SER A 152 3.77 4.39 6.92
N PRO A 153 3.42 3.18 7.38
CA PRO A 153 2.86 2.12 6.54
C PRO A 153 1.49 2.53 6.02
N ASN A 154 1.47 3.03 4.80
CA ASN A 154 0.28 3.58 4.15
C ASN A 154 -0.34 2.50 3.23
N PRO A 155 -1.67 2.47 2.99
CA PRO A 155 -2.25 1.59 1.99
C PRO A 155 -1.69 1.97 0.62
N ALA A 156 -0.53 1.39 0.32
CA ALA A 156 0.21 1.63 -0.89
C ALA A 156 -0.19 0.60 -1.97
N HIS A 157 0.74 0.00 -2.65
CA HIS A 157 0.52 -0.75 -3.88
C HIS A 157 0.12 -2.22 -3.67
N GLY A 158 -0.10 -2.66 -2.44
CA GLY A 158 -0.49 -4.02 -2.08
C GLY A 158 -0.46 -4.25 -0.57
N PRO A 159 -0.89 -5.43 -0.11
CA PRO A 159 -0.71 -5.83 1.28
C PRO A 159 0.76 -6.08 1.58
N GLY A 160 1.10 -6.09 2.87
CA GLY A 160 2.35 -6.67 3.33
C GLY A 160 2.33 -8.19 3.16
N ILE A 161 3.51 -8.79 3.25
CA ILE A 161 3.76 -10.20 3.00
C ILE A 161 4.42 -10.89 4.19
N THR A 162 4.31 -12.20 4.27
CA THR A 162 5.14 -13.06 5.11
C THR A 162 6.25 -13.64 4.24
N ILE A 163 7.51 -13.42 4.60
CA ILE A 163 8.69 -13.89 3.86
C ILE A 163 8.73 -15.42 3.87
N LYS A 164 8.93 -16.02 2.70
CA LYS A 164 8.92 -17.48 2.50
C LYS A 164 10.30 -18.09 2.34
N HIS A 165 11.31 -17.29 1.98
CA HIS A 165 12.66 -17.76 1.68
C HIS A 165 13.72 -17.16 2.60
N GLY A 166 14.90 -17.78 2.60
CA GLY A 166 16.09 -17.26 3.26
C GLY A 166 16.07 -17.35 4.80
N PRO A 167 17.07 -16.70 5.44
CA PRO A 167 17.28 -16.79 6.89
C PRO A 167 16.18 -16.09 7.71
N HIS A 168 15.45 -15.17 7.12
CA HIS A 168 14.34 -14.45 7.75
C HIS A 168 12.97 -14.99 7.34
N LYS A 169 12.89 -16.26 6.95
CA LYS A 169 11.61 -16.92 6.69
C LYS A 169 10.64 -16.75 7.87
N GLY A 170 9.44 -16.29 7.59
CA GLY A 170 8.43 -15.99 8.60
C GLY A 170 8.39 -14.51 9.03
N ARG A 171 9.36 -13.69 8.63
CA ARG A 171 9.34 -12.24 8.83
C ARG A 171 8.12 -11.64 8.13
N LEU A 172 7.48 -10.69 8.77
CA LEU A 172 6.46 -9.85 8.16
C LEU A 172 7.13 -8.64 7.53
N LEU A 173 6.76 -8.30 6.30
CA LEU A 173 7.30 -7.16 5.55
C LEU A 173 6.18 -6.37 4.91
N ALA A 174 6.18 -5.04 5.06
CA ALA A 174 5.18 -4.17 4.48
C ALA A 174 5.80 -2.89 3.90
N ALA A 175 5.26 -2.43 2.79
CA ALA A 175 5.65 -1.17 2.18
C ALA A 175 5.29 0.02 3.08
N SER A 176 6.17 1.01 3.09
CA SER A 176 6.04 2.21 3.89
C SER A 176 6.68 3.40 3.20
N HIS A 177 6.50 4.58 3.74
CA HIS A 177 7.22 5.78 3.31
C HIS A 177 7.47 6.72 4.48
N VAL A 178 8.36 7.67 4.28
CA VAL A 178 8.70 8.73 5.21
C VAL A 178 8.59 10.08 4.52
N MET A 179 7.99 11.05 5.18
CA MET A 179 7.75 12.41 4.66
C MET A 179 8.27 13.45 5.67
N PRO A 180 9.60 13.68 5.75
CA PRO A 180 10.22 14.49 6.80
C PRO A 180 9.75 15.95 6.81
N ASP A 181 9.50 16.47 5.63
CA ASP A 181 9.21 17.89 5.39
C ASP A 181 7.82 18.13 4.75
N TYR A 182 6.89 17.23 4.97
CA TYR A 182 5.57 17.24 4.33
C TYR A 182 4.88 18.62 4.27
N ARG A 183 5.16 19.48 5.25
CA ARG A 183 4.55 20.82 5.35
C ARG A 183 5.36 21.94 4.74
N LYS A 184 6.58 21.69 4.32
CA LYS A 184 7.43 22.69 3.66
C LYS A 184 7.12 22.72 2.17
N GLN A 185 7.18 23.89 1.58
CA GLN A 185 7.11 24.00 0.12
C GLN A 185 8.22 23.16 -0.51
N GLY A 186 7.88 22.24 -1.40
CA GLY A 186 8.81 21.27 -1.97
C GLY A 186 9.22 20.13 -1.04
N GLY A 187 8.50 19.91 0.05
CA GLY A 187 8.80 18.83 1.01
C GLY A 187 8.75 17.43 0.44
N ASP A 188 7.99 17.23 -0.65
CA ASP A 188 7.95 15.94 -1.36
C ASP A 188 9.32 15.54 -1.93
N GLN A 189 10.24 16.49 -2.17
CA GLN A 189 11.58 16.19 -2.64
C GLN A 189 12.44 15.46 -1.61
N ASN A 190 12.11 15.58 -0.32
CA ASN A 190 12.79 14.91 0.78
C ASN A 190 12.08 13.64 1.24
N SER A 191 10.91 13.35 0.72
CA SER A 191 10.19 12.10 0.99
C SER A 191 10.94 10.90 0.38
N TYR A 192 10.76 9.73 0.94
CA TYR A 192 11.33 8.50 0.43
C TYR A 192 10.48 7.30 0.82
N SER A 193 10.48 6.31 -0.07
CA SER A 193 9.93 4.99 0.20
C SER A 193 10.84 4.22 1.15
N ASN A 194 10.27 3.31 1.91
CA ASN A 194 10.98 2.30 2.69
C ASN A 194 10.07 1.09 2.92
N ALA A 195 10.54 0.12 3.68
CA ALA A 195 9.73 -0.96 4.20
C ALA A 195 9.74 -0.95 5.73
N VAL A 196 8.75 -1.61 6.33
CA VAL A 196 8.77 -1.99 7.73
C VAL A 196 8.70 -3.50 7.84
N TYR A 197 9.46 -4.07 8.78
CA TYR A 197 9.50 -5.51 9.01
C TYR A 197 9.37 -5.88 10.48
N SER A 198 8.86 -7.06 10.75
CA SER A 198 8.69 -7.60 12.10
C SER A 198 9.08 -9.09 12.14
N ASP A 199 9.90 -9.45 13.13
CA ASP A 199 10.33 -10.82 13.42
C ASP A 199 9.63 -11.40 14.66
N ASP A 200 8.66 -10.67 15.25
CA ASP A 200 7.97 -11.01 16.49
C ASP A 200 6.43 -10.97 16.37
N HIS A 201 5.92 -11.36 15.18
CA HIS A 201 4.49 -11.41 14.89
C HIS A 201 3.79 -10.05 15.04
N GLY A 202 4.42 -8.98 14.53
CA GLY A 202 3.83 -7.65 14.46
C GLY A 202 3.69 -6.91 15.78
N LYS A 203 4.50 -7.23 16.81
CA LYS A 203 4.58 -6.47 18.05
C LYS A 203 5.54 -5.30 17.92
N THR A 204 6.71 -5.56 17.33
CA THR A 204 7.77 -4.59 17.07
C THR A 204 8.02 -4.52 15.56
N TRP A 205 8.09 -3.32 15.03
CA TRP A 205 8.36 -3.07 13.63
C TRP A 205 9.61 -2.22 13.48
N HIS A 206 10.55 -2.71 12.68
CA HIS A 206 11.78 -2.05 12.31
C HIS A 206 11.62 -1.40 10.93
N SER A 207 12.34 -0.32 10.69
CA SER A 207 12.41 0.31 9.36
C SER A 207 13.57 -0.27 8.59
N SER A 208 13.37 -0.51 7.30
CA SER A 208 14.47 -0.72 6.38
C SER A 208 15.34 0.54 6.25
N GLU A 209 16.49 0.42 5.62
CA GLU A 209 17.18 1.58 5.07
C GLU A 209 16.26 2.33 4.09
N PRO A 210 16.38 3.66 4.01
CA PRO A 210 15.66 4.46 3.03
C PRO A 210 15.90 3.96 1.61
N PHE A 211 14.85 3.98 0.79
CA PHE A 211 15.02 3.77 -0.65
C PHE A 211 16.10 4.73 -1.19
N PRO A 212 17.03 4.27 -2.04
CA PRO A 212 18.23 5.04 -2.39
C PRO A 212 17.96 6.28 -3.28
N LEU A 213 16.72 6.74 -3.33
CA LEU A 213 16.30 7.92 -4.08
C LEU A 213 15.27 8.71 -3.29
N ASN A 214 15.56 9.97 -3.02
CA ASN A 214 14.58 10.90 -2.45
C ASN A 214 13.55 11.36 -3.50
N GLY A 215 12.43 11.89 -3.04
CA GLY A 215 11.31 12.30 -3.88
C GLY A 215 10.45 11.11 -4.32
N THR A 216 10.56 10.00 -3.61
CA THR A 216 9.71 8.82 -3.74
C THR A 216 8.68 8.78 -2.61
N GLY A 217 7.67 7.92 -2.73
CA GLY A 217 6.56 7.89 -1.78
C GLY A 217 5.91 6.52 -1.68
N GLU A 218 4.64 6.44 -2.04
CA GLU A 218 3.89 5.19 -2.01
C GLU A 218 4.57 4.11 -2.87
N CYS A 219 4.79 2.93 -2.30
CA CYS A 219 5.50 1.84 -2.96
C CYS A 219 4.78 0.51 -2.74
N GLY A 220 5.07 -0.47 -3.58
CA GLY A 220 4.69 -1.86 -3.43
C GLY A 220 5.91 -2.75 -3.37
N LEU A 221 5.80 -3.90 -2.71
CA LEU A 221 6.87 -4.89 -2.64
C LEU A 221 6.31 -6.30 -2.76
N VAL A 222 7.12 -7.18 -3.31
CA VAL A 222 6.84 -8.61 -3.39
C VAL A 222 8.14 -9.39 -3.19
N GLU A 223 8.04 -10.62 -2.70
CA GLU A 223 9.14 -11.57 -2.66
C GLU A 223 9.14 -12.40 -3.95
N LEU A 224 10.25 -12.45 -4.65
CA LEU A 224 10.45 -13.28 -5.85
C LEU A 224 10.76 -14.73 -5.47
N ASN A 225 10.77 -15.63 -6.45
CA ASN A 225 11.01 -17.08 -6.24
C ASN A 225 12.35 -17.40 -5.60
N ASP A 226 13.35 -16.58 -5.82
CA ASP A 226 14.69 -16.76 -5.26
C ASP A 226 14.85 -16.11 -3.86
N GLY A 227 13.79 -15.52 -3.33
CA GLY A 227 13.79 -14.81 -2.04
C GLY A 227 14.20 -13.34 -2.13
N THR A 228 14.55 -12.85 -3.32
CA THR A 228 14.80 -11.42 -3.54
C THR A 228 13.52 -10.61 -3.34
N ILE A 229 13.61 -9.51 -2.62
CA ILE A 229 12.49 -8.55 -2.54
C ILE A 229 12.60 -7.56 -3.68
N TYR A 230 11.55 -7.46 -4.48
CA TYR A 230 11.36 -6.43 -5.49
C TYR A 230 10.52 -5.29 -4.90
N ILE A 231 11.00 -4.05 -4.97
CA ILE A 231 10.27 -2.86 -4.57
C ILE A 231 10.07 -1.93 -5.76
N ASN A 232 8.83 -1.47 -5.94
CA ASN A 232 8.41 -0.56 -7.01
C ASN A 232 7.80 0.69 -6.37
N THR A 233 8.34 1.87 -6.68
CA THR A 233 7.96 3.10 -5.99
C THR A 233 7.43 4.17 -6.92
N ARG A 234 6.44 4.90 -6.41
CA ARG A 234 5.95 6.15 -6.97
C ARG A 234 6.97 7.26 -6.78
N THR A 235 7.08 8.14 -7.78
CA THR A 235 7.83 9.39 -7.65
C THR A 235 6.90 10.56 -7.34
N SER A 236 7.11 11.21 -6.20
CA SER A 236 6.32 12.38 -5.80
C SER A 236 6.96 13.70 -6.25
N ALA A 237 8.27 13.70 -6.55
CA ALA A 237 9.03 14.88 -6.92
C ALA A 237 9.51 14.87 -8.38
N ARG A 238 9.26 13.83 -9.13
CA ARG A 238 9.69 13.64 -10.52
C ARG A 238 8.55 13.18 -11.39
N LYS A 239 8.69 13.45 -12.68
CA LYS A 239 7.87 12.88 -13.74
C LYS A 239 8.67 11.76 -14.39
N GLY A 240 8.02 10.79 -15.00
CA GLY A 240 8.68 9.70 -15.71
C GLY A 240 8.18 8.34 -15.26
N ASN A 241 9.08 7.39 -15.23
CA ASN A 241 8.76 6.00 -14.95
C ASN A 241 8.88 5.69 -13.46
N ARG A 242 8.44 4.50 -13.11
CA ARG A 242 8.60 3.92 -11.78
C ARG A 242 10.06 3.69 -11.46
N TRP A 243 10.44 3.81 -10.22
CA TRP A 243 11.77 3.47 -9.74
C TRP A 243 11.74 2.16 -8.98
N ILE A 244 12.73 1.33 -9.26
CA ILE A 244 12.82 -0.04 -8.80
C ILE A 244 14.12 -0.21 -8.02
N ALA A 245 14.07 -1.07 -7.01
CA ALA A 245 15.25 -1.60 -6.35
C ALA A 245 14.95 -3.03 -5.85
N TYR A 246 15.99 -3.71 -5.41
CA TYR A 246 15.92 -5.07 -4.90
C TYR A 246 16.57 -5.17 -3.52
N SER A 247 16.21 -6.22 -2.76
CA SER A 247 16.82 -6.54 -1.48
C SER A 247 17.10 -8.05 -1.40
N ASP A 248 18.29 -8.42 -0.94
CA ASP A 248 18.70 -9.82 -0.71
C ASP A 248 18.68 -10.19 0.78
N ASP A 249 18.33 -9.25 1.64
CA ASP A 249 18.31 -9.38 3.09
C ASP A 249 16.90 -9.27 3.69
N SER A 250 15.89 -9.71 2.91
CA SER A 250 14.48 -9.71 3.32
C SER A 250 13.95 -8.33 3.68
N GLY A 251 14.34 -7.32 2.90
CA GLY A 251 13.80 -5.96 2.95
C GLY A 251 14.51 -5.01 3.92
N GLU A 252 15.73 -5.32 4.38
CA GLU A 252 16.50 -4.41 5.26
C GLU A 252 17.25 -3.34 4.47
N THR A 253 17.90 -3.73 3.35
CA THR A 253 18.67 -2.80 2.50
C THR A 253 18.28 -2.95 1.03
N TRP A 254 18.64 -1.95 0.23
CA TRP A 254 18.25 -1.85 -1.19
C TRP A 254 19.47 -1.75 -2.10
N ARG A 255 19.42 -2.47 -3.23
CA ARG A 255 20.45 -2.48 -4.28
C ARG A 255 19.86 -2.30 -5.67
N ASP A 256 20.71 -2.11 -6.66
CA ASP A 256 20.37 -2.06 -8.09
C ASP A 256 19.25 -1.07 -8.43
N LEU A 257 19.35 0.14 -7.85
CA LEU A 257 18.43 1.24 -8.12
C LEU A 257 18.44 1.59 -9.62
N HIS A 258 17.27 1.56 -10.24
CA HIS A 258 17.09 2.00 -11.62
C HIS A 258 15.67 2.50 -11.87
N GLU A 259 15.50 3.27 -12.94
CA GLU A 259 14.20 3.62 -13.51
C GLU A 259 13.72 2.46 -14.38
N ASP A 260 12.44 2.08 -14.25
CA ASP A 260 11.84 1.03 -15.08
C ASP A 260 11.59 1.57 -16.49
N ASP A 261 11.95 0.80 -17.51
CA ASP A 261 11.85 1.25 -18.90
C ASP A 261 10.41 1.21 -19.47
N GLU A 262 9.50 0.44 -18.84
CA GLU A 262 8.17 0.16 -19.36
C GLU A 262 7.03 0.67 -18.46
N LEU A 263 7.25 0.76 -17.15
CA LEU A 263 6.23 1.17 -16.20
C LEU A 263 6.27 2.67 -15.93
N PHE A 264 5.37 3.38 -16.55
CA PHE A 264 5.20 4.82 -16.28
C PHE A 264 4.57 5.06 -14.91
N ASP A 265 4.98 6.15 -14.26
CA ASP A 265 4.43 6.60 -12.99
C ASP A 265 3.26 7.60 -13.15
N GLY A 266 2.51 7.46 -14.20
CA GLY A 266 1.37 8.30 -14.59
C GLY A 266 1.64 9.11 -15.85
N PRO A 267 0.67 9.92 -16.30
CA PRO A 267 0.83 10.77 -17.46
C PRO A 267 2.05 11.70 -17.36
N PRO A 268 2.70 12.04 -18.49
CA PRO A 268 3.99 12.74 -18.50
C PRO A 268 4.04 14.08 -17.74
N ASP A 269 2.89 14.71 -17.56
CA ASP A 269 2.79 16.06 -16.98
C ASP A 269 2.28 16.09 -15.54
N ILE A 270 1.97 14.94 -14.94
CA ILE A 270 1.56 14.85 -13.54
C ILE A 270 2.56 14.00 -12.74
N TYR A 271 2.64 14.30 -11.46
CA TYR A 271 3.34 13.46 -10.50
C TYR A 271 2.63 12.12 -10.37
N GLY A 272 3.37 11.04 -10.21
CA GLY A 272 2.92 9.68 -10.22
C GLY A 272 1.65 9.39 -9.41
N CYS A 273 1.11 8.21 -9.58
CA CYS A 273 -0.07 7.78 -8.84
C CYS A 273 0.19 6.48 -8.07
N LYS A 274 -0.71 6.18 -7.14
CA LYS A 274 -0.82 4.85 -6.57
C LYS A 274 -0.96 3.82 -7.67
N ALA A 275 -0.39 2.65 -7.45
CA ALA A 275 -0.48 1.51 -8.33
C ALA A 275 -0.79 0.26 -7.51
N GLY A 276 -1.20 -0.82 -8.13
CA GLY A 276 -1.25 -2.14 -7.51
C GLY A 276 -0.03 -2.96 -7.90
N LEU A 277 0.54 -3.71 -6.97
CA LEU A 277 1.59 -4.69 -7.23
C LEU A 277 1.25 -5.99 -6.50
N LEU A 278 1.25 -7.10 -7.22
CA LEU A 278 0.94 -8.41 -6.68
C LEU A 278 1.79 -9.46 -7.39
N ARG A 279 2.23 -10.47 -6.66
CA ARG A 279 2.80 -11.70 -7.23
C ARG A 279 1.77 -12.83 -7.15
N LEU A 280 1.56 -13.50 -8.27
CA LEU A 280 0.85 -14.76 -8.34
C LEU A 280 1.89 -15.88 -8.43
N ASP A 281 2.05 -16.61 -7.34
CA ASP A 281 2.92 -17.76 -7.23
C ASP A 281 2.04 -19.02 -7.27
N ARG A 282 2.10 -19.74 -8.37
CA ARG A 282 1.37 -20.98 -8.61
C ARG A 282 2.32 -21.99 -9.23
N ASP A 283 2.05 -23.28 -9.03
CA ASP A 283 2.88 -24.39 -9.50
C ASP A 283 3.26 -24.32 -10.98
N ASP A 284 2.43 -23.70 -11.81
CA ASP A 284 2.58 -23.57 -13.25
C ASP A 284 2.93 -22.14 -13.73
N CYS A 285 2.99 -21.16 -12.82
CA CYS A 285 3.04 -19.76 -13.21
C CYS A 285 3.57 -18.88 -12.07
N ASP A 286 4.68 -18.20 -12.32
CA ASP A 286 5.16 -17.10 -11.48
C ASP A 286 5.01 -15.78 -12.25
N VAL A 287 4.11 -14.94 -11.80
CA VAL A 287 3.74 -13.69 -12.50
C VAL A 287 3.68 -12.54 -11.53
N LEU A 288 4.34 -11.44 -11.87
CA LEU A 288 4.06 -10.16 -11.26
C LEU A 288 2.95 -9.45 -12.03
N LEU A 289 1.99 -8.92 -11.31
CA LEU A 289 0.94 -8.05 -11.83
C LEU A 289 1.13 -6.65 -11.29
N PHE A 290 1.16 -5.68 -12.20
CA PHE A 290 1.20 -4.26 -11.85
C PHE A 290 -0.03 -3.57 -12.45
N SER A 291 -0.74 -2.75 -11.67
CA SER A 291 -1.90 -2.01 -12.16
C SER A 291 -1.74 -0.52 -11.92
N SER A 292 -2.05 0.28 -12.95
CA SER A 292 -1.96 1.73 -12.93
C SER A 292 -2.90 2.34 -13.99
N PRO A 293 -3.27 3.62 -13.88
CA PRO A 293 -3.89 4.35 -14.99
C PRO A 293 -3.00 4.37 -16.22
N ASP A 294 -3.61 4.49 -17.40
CA ASP A 294 -2.91 4.55 -18.68
C ASP A 294 -2.11 5.85 -18.79
N PRO A 295 -0.78 5.77 -18.93
CA PRO A 295 0.08 6.94 -19.04
C PRO A 295 0.01 7.64 -20.40
N SER A 296 -0.50 6.99 -21.43
CA SER A 296 -0.55 7.51 -22.80
C SER A 296 -1.68 8.52 -23.04
N LEU A 297 -2.56 8.70 -22.06
CA LEU A 297 -3.71 9.60 -22.20
C LEU A 297 -3.30 11.08 -22.15
N PRO A 298 -4.00 11.95 -22.89
CA PRO A 298 -3.72 13.38 -22.89
C PRO A 298 -3.92 14.02 -21.50
N GLU A 299 -3.15 15.03 -21.21
CA GLU A 299 -3.05 15.80 -19.95
C GLU A 299 -4.40 16.17 -19.28
N LYS A 300 -5.47 16.32 -20.04
CA LYS A 300 -6.80 16.67 -19.54
C LYS A 300 -7.57 15.51 -18.89
N GLN A 301 -7.07 14.27 -19.02
CA GLN A 301 -7.68 13.06 -18.45
C GLN A 301 -6.76 12.42 -17.41
N ASN A 302 -6.34 13.19 -16.45
CA ASN A 302 -5.26 12.94 -15.49
C ASN A 302 -5.09 11.50 -14.98
N ARG A 303 -6.15 10.74 -14.77
CA ARG A 303 -6.12 9.33 -14.36
C ARG A 303 -7.33 8.64 -14.91
N ALA A 304 -7.11 7.81 -15.91
CA ALA A 304 -8.17 7.06 -16.56
C ALA A 304 -7.62 5.77 -17.16
N ASN A 305 -8.51 4.89 -17.58
CA ASN A 305 -8.18 3.64 -18.25
C ASN A 305 -7.20 2.80 -17.45
N VAL A 306 -7.66 2.22 -16.35
CA VAL A 306 -6.82 1.37 -15.53
C VAL A 306 -6.40 0.13 -16.32
N ASN A 307 -5.09 -0.04 -16.45
CA ASN A 307 -4.46 -1.18 -17.09
C ASN A 307 -3.81 -2.11 -16.07
N VAL A 308 -3.62 -3.35 -16.46
CA VAL A 308 -2.77 -4.32 -15.75
C VAL A 308 -1.66 -4.78 -16.67
N TRP A 309 -0.44 -4.68 -16.19
CA TRP A 309 0.75 -5.25 -16.80
C TRP A 309 1.11 -6.56 -16.14
N ALA A 310 1.69 -7.49 -16.88
CA ALA A 310 2.21 -8.73 -16.34
C ALA A 310 3.67 -8.94 -16.74
N SER A 311 4.48 -9.33 -15.76
CA SER A 311 5.88 -9.73 -15.92
C SER A 311 6.04 -11.20 -15.54
N PHE A 312 6.84 -11.93 -16.32
CA PHE A 312 7.14 -13.35 -16.13
C PHE A 312 8.63 -13.60 -15.80
N ASP A 313 9.39 -12.55 -15.59
CA ASP A 313 10.84 -12.56 -15.38
C ASP A 313 11.28 -11.78 -14.14
N GLY A 314 10.38 -11.68 -13.15
CA GLY A 314 10.64 -10.99 -11.88
C GLY A 314 10.65 -9.46 -11.99
N GLY A 315 9.89 -8.91 -12.92
CA GLY A 315 9.73 -7.45 -13.09
C GLY A 315 10.79 -6.80 -13.98
N LYS A 316 11.53 -7.57 -14.76
CA LYS A 316 12.54 -7.04 -15.71
C LYS A 316 11.91 -6.56 -17.00
N THR A 317 10.86 -7.25 -17.48
CA THR A 317 10.06 -6.84 -18.64
C THR A 317 8.58 -7.04 -18.35
N TRP A 318 7.72 -6.27 -19.05
CA TRP A 318 6.27 -6.27 -18.86
C TRP A 318 5.54 -6.51 -20.19
N PRO A 319 5.69 -7.69 -20.82
CA PRO A 319 5.24 -7.97 -22.19
C PRO A 319 3.72 -8.00 -22.36
N VAL A 320 2.97 -8.01 -21.29
CA VAL A 320 1.50 -8.00 -21.33
C VAL A 320 0.98 -6.72 -20.69
N ASN A 321 0.12 -6.03 -21.45
CA ASN A 321 -0.65 -4.89 -20.97
C ASN A 321 -2.11 -5.08 -21.38
N ARG A 322 -3.04 -4.95 -20.42
CA ARG A 322 -4.49 -5.06 -20.68
C ARG A 322 -5.27 -3.98 -19.96
N LEU A 323 -6.13 -3.33 -20.71
CA LEU A 323 -7.16 -2.45 -20.16
C LEU A 323 -8.18 -3.27 -19.35
N ILE A 324 -8.39 -2.91 -18.08
CA ILE A 324 -9.37 -3.55 -17.19
C ILE A 324 -10.55 -2.64 -16.87
N LYS A 325 -10.37 -1.32 -16.94
CA LYS A 325 -11.45 -0.36 -16.73
C LYS A 325 -11.24 0.86 -17.64
N GLU A 326 -12.22 1.15 -18.48
CA GLU A 326 -12.26 2.35 -19.29
C GLU A 326 -12.81 3.55 -18.50
N GLY A 327 -12.38 4.76 -18.88
CA GLY A 327 -12.81 6.02 -18.31
C GLY A 327 -12.07 6.39 -17.02
N PRO A 328 -12.55 7.41 -16.27
CA PRO A 328 -11.89 7.90 -15.07
C PRO A 328 -11.67 6.80 -14.04
N GLY A 329 -10.48 6.78 -13.44
CA GLY A 329 -10.09 5.78 -12.44
C GLY A 329 -8.70 6.05 -11.87
N ASN A 330 -8.54 5.66 -10.62
CA ASN A 330 -7.25 5.61 -9.91
C ASN A 330 -6.88 4.17 -9.64
#